data_11e421905de1324a2b59bc0e7476c076
#
_entry.id   11e421905de1324a2b59bc0e7476c076
#
_cell.length_a   1.000
_cell.length_b   1.000
_cell.length_c   1.000
_cell.angle_alpha   90.00
_cell.angle_beta   90.00
_cell.angle_gamma   90.00
#
_symmetry.space_group_name_H-M   'P 1'
#
loop_
_entity.id
_entity.type
_entity.pdbx_description
1 polymer ?
#
loop_
_entity_poly.entity_id
_entity_poly.type
_entity_poly.pdbx_seq_one_letter_code
_entity_poly.pdbx_strand_id
1 'polypeptide(L)'
;PEAVVQSVEVGSGSGTSYTVTVLSVESRQGGDSTASASTGIEEQSAFDGALELLQEKHYLAAAQGFVGFLREYPHSVLAGEAWYWLGESRYLDRSFDDAVTAMTTLLKYFPGSALAGPAQLKLGYSYNELRRYHQARETLNRVLEDFPEDETAVLSKVLLGQMDAKGH
;
A
#
# COMPACT_ATOMS: atom_id res chain seq x y z
N PRO A 1 -21.29 -17.52 -1.98
CA PRO A 1 -19.92 -17.12 -1.84
C PRO A 1 -19.81 -16.23 -0.61
N GLU A 2 -19.08 -16.72 0.40
CA GLU A 2 -18.84 -15.98 1.64
C GLU A 2 -17.78 -14.91 1.35
N ALA A 3 -18.08 -13.66 1.70
CA ALA A 3 -17.09 -12.59 1.71
C ALA A 3 -16.10 -12.91 2.83
N VAL A 4 -14.84 -13.11 2.49
CA VAL A 4 -13.79 -13.29 3.49
C VAL A 4 -13.47 -11.92 4.08
N VAL A 5 -13.96 -11.68 5.29
CA VAL A 5 -13.66 -10.47 6.06
C VAL A 5 -12.36 -10.72 6.81
N GLN A 6 -11.31 -9.96 6.49
CA GLN A 6 -10.07 -9.97 7.25
C GLN A 6 -9.75 -8.56 7.73
N SER A 7 -9.45 -8.43 9.01
CA SER A 7 -9.07 -7.16 9.63
C SER A 7 -7.55 -7.01 9.64
N VAL A 8 -7.05 -5.87 9.23
CA VAL A 8 -5.63 -5.51 9.26
C VAL A 8 -5.44 -4.39 10.27
N GLU A 9 -4.57 -4.59 11.24
CA GLU A 9 -4.17 -3.53 12.16
C GLU A 9 -3.09 -2.66 11.49
N VAL A 10 -3.38 -1.38 11.38
CA VAL A 10 -2.43 -0.38 10.87
C VAL A 10 -2.05 0.53 12.02
N GLY A 11 -0.79 0.50 12.43
CA GLY A 11 -0.26 1.33 13.48
C GLY A 11 -0.29 2.82 13.10
N SER A 12 -0.51 3.66 14.10
CA SER A 12 -0.26 5.10 13.99
C SER A 12 0.96 5.43 14.85
N GLY A 13 1.88 6.21 14.34
CA GLY A 13 3.09 6.64 15.07
C GLY A 13 2.85 7.38 16.38
N SER A 14 1.59 7.60 16.75
CA SER A 14 1.14 8.16 18.03
C SER A 14 0.55 7.13 19.01
N GLY A 15 0.76 5.82 18.78
CA GLY A 15 0.30 4.76 19.70
C GLY A 15 -1.17 4.37 19.54
N THR A 16 -1.87 4.86 18.53
CA THR A 16 -3.25 4.45 18.24
C THR A 16 -3.22 3.45 17.09
N SER A 17 -3.64 2.22 17.33
CA SER A 17 -3.81 1.20 16.29
C SER A 17 -5.20 1.35 15.65
N TYR A 18 -5.26 1.30 14.33
CA TYR A 18 -6.52 1.26 13.57
C TYR A 18 -6.67 -0.11 12.93
N THR A 19 -7.86 -0.66 13.04
CA THR A 19 -8.22 -1.90 12.33
C THR A 19 -8.91 -1.51 11.03
N VAL A 20 -8.32 -1.89 9.89
CA VAL A 20 -8.95 -1.74 8.58
C VAL A 20 -9.42 -3.11 8.12
N THR A 21 -10.69 -3.21 7.79
CA THR A 21 -11.27 -4.45 7.27
C THR A 21 -11.01 -4.53 5.78
N VAL A 22 -10.24 -5.52 5.36
CA VAL A 22 -10.01 -5.80 3.93
C VAL A 22 -11.06 -6.79 3.47
N LEU A 23 -11.89 -6.37 2.53
CA LEU A 23 -12.94 -7.19 1.94
C LEU A 23 -12.58 -7.46 0.48
N SER A 24 -12.34 -8.71 0.14
CA SER A 24 -12.16 -9.13 -1.25
C SER A 24 -13.54 -9.21 -1.93
N VAL A 25 -13.76 -8.40 -2.97
CA VAL A 25 -15.05 -8.38 -3.68
C VAL A 25 -14.94 -9.10 -4.99
N GLU A 26 -15.72 -10.17 -5.14
CA GLU A 26 -16.19 -10.61 -6.45
C GLU A 26 -17.37 -9.72 -6.87
N SER A 27 -17.28 -9.19 -8.07
CA SER A 27 -18.20 -8.23 -8.66
C SER A 27 -19.68 -8.61 -8.51
N ARG A 28 -20.48 -7.73 -7.93
CA ARG A 28 -21.94 -7.77 -8.08
C ARG A 28 -22.42 -6.56 -8.87
N GLN A 29 -22.98 -6.84 -10.06
CA GLN A 29 -23.83 -5.93 -10.78
C GLN A 29 -25.23 -5.90 -10.14
N GLY A 30 -25.75 -4.69 -9.97
CA GLY A 30 -27.20 -4.43 -9.87
C GLY A 30 -27.65 -3.63 -8.66
N GLY A 31 -28.04 -2.39 -8.89
CA GLY A 31 -28.94 -1.64 -8.03
C GLY A 31 -28.59 -0.17 -7.80
N ASP A 32 -29.41 0.70 -8.37
CA ASP A 32 -29.60 2.12 -8.08
C ASP A 32 -28.52 3.12 -8.52
N SER A 33 -28.74 3.67 -9.71
CA SER A 33 -27.76 4.51 -10.42
C SER A 33 -27.50 5.89 -9.82
N THR A 34 -28.34 6.41 -8.94
CA THR A 34 -28.19 7.77 -8.36
C THR A 34 -27.42 7.77 -7.05
N ALA A 35 -27.67 6.81 -6.16
CA ALA A 35 -26.90 6.63 -4.93
C ALA A 35 -25.48 6.19 -5.24
N SER A 36 -25.28 5.37 -6.28
CA SER A 36 -23.96 4.92 -6.73
C SER A 36 -23.10 6.05 -7.29
N ALA A 37 -23.70 7.05 -7.97
CA ALA A 37 -22.96 8.17 -8.54
C ALA A 37 -22.48 9.17 -7.46
N SER A 38 -23.31 9.46 -6.43
CA SER A 38 -22.89 10.33 -5.33
C SER A 38 -21.81 9.70 -4.47
N THR A 39 -21.92 8.40 -4.18
CA THR A 39 -20.91 7.63 -3.44
C THR A 39 -19.56 7.61 -4.18
N GLY A 40 -19.58 7.46 -5.52
CA GLY A 40 -18.37 7.48 -6.32
C GLY A 40 -17.65 8.85 -6.31
N ILE A 41 -18.40 9.96 -6.27
CA ILE A 41 -17.83 11.32 -6.19
C ILE A 41 -17.21 11.55 -4.79
N GLU A 42 -17.88 11.14 -3.73
CA GLU A 42 -17.40 11.26 -2.34
C GLU A 42 -16.14 10.40 -2.12
N GLU A 43 -16.16 9.18 -2.64
CA GLU A 43 -15.04 8.25 -2.63
C GLU A 43 -13.81 8.84 -3.34
N GLN A 44 -13.99 9.32 -4.57
CA GLN A 44 -12.91 9.96 -5.34
C GLN A 44 -12.38 11.20 -4.61
N SER A 45 -13.26 12.06 -4.09
CA SER A 45 -12.86 13.26 -3.35
C SER A 45 -12.06 12.94 -2.09
N ALA A 46 -12.43 11.90 -1.35
CA ALA A 46 -11.69 11.46 -0.16
C ALA A 46 -10.29 10.92 -0.52
N PHE A 47 -10.20 10.17 -1.62
CA PHE A 47 -8.92 9.67 -2.13
C PHE A 47 -8.01 10.80 -2.60
N ASP A 48 -8.55 11.71 -3.43
CA ASP A 48 -7.80 12.85 -3.97
C ASP A 48 -7.31 13.79 -2.87
N GLY A 49 -8.12 14.05 -1.85
CA GLY A 49 -7.72 14.84 -0.69
C GLY A 49 -6.54 14.23 0.08
N ALA A 50 -6.50 12.90 0.21
CA ALA A 50 -5.35 12.21 0.81
C ALA A 50 -4.09 12.29 -0.08
N LEU A 51 -4.24 12.21 -1.41
CA LEU A 51 -3.15 12.40 -2.36
C LEU A 51 -2.59 13.83 -2.33
N GLU A 52 -3.45 14.83 -2.24
CA GLU A 52 -3.04 16.23 -2.14
C GLU A 52 -2.15 16.45 -0.91
N LEU A 53 -2.56 15.94 0.26
CA LEU A 53 -1.76 15.98 1.48
C LEU A 53 -0.38 15.31 1.29
N LEU A 54 -0.32 14.21 0.54
CA LEU A 54 0.94 13.53 0.24
C LEU A 54 1.85 14.41 -0.66
N GLN A 55 1.28 15.05 -1.69
CA GLN A 55 2.00 15.95 -2.59
C GLN A 55 2.53 17.19 -1.84
N GLU A 56 1.77 17.70 -0.87
CA GLU A 56 2.17 18.77 0.03
C GLU A 56 3.17 18.32 1.10
N LYS A 57 3.59 17.05 1.08
CA LYS A 57 4.52 16.43 2.04
C LYS A 57 3.99 16.36 3.48
N HIS A 58 2.69 16.44 3.65
CA HIS A 58 2.02 16.21 4.93
C HIS A 58 1.82 14.70 5.16
N TYR A 59 2.92 13.94 5.23
CA TYR A 59 2.94 12.49 5.16
C TYR A 59 2.06 11.80 6.20
N LEU A 60 2.10 12.26 7.45
CA LEU A 60 1.27 11.69 8.51
C LEU A 60 -0.23 11.94 8.25
N ALA A 61 -0.60 13.15 7.81
CA ALA A 61 -1.97 13.49 7.50
C ALA A 61 -2.48 12.71 6.27
N ALA A 62 -1.63 12.56 5.24
CA ALA A 62 -1.93 11.73 4.07
C ALA A 62 -2.21 10.27 4.48
N ALA A 63 -1.34 9.68 5.31
CA ALA A 63 -1.53 8.33 5.81
C ALA A 63 -2.86 8.19 6.58
N GLN A 64 -3.23 9.18 7.41
CA GLN A 64 -4.51 9.19 8.12
C GLN A 64 -5.69 9.29 7.13
N GLY A 65 -5.56 10.10 6.07
CA GLY A 65 -6.53 10.21 4.99
C GLY A 65 -6.77 8.87 4.30
N PHE A 66 -5.71 8.16 3.90
CA PHE A 66 -5.85 6.84 3.28
C PHE A 66 -6.42 5.78 4.23
N VAL A 67 -6.08 5.81 5.52
CA VAL A 67 -6.71 4.93 6.53
C VAL A 67 -8.20 5.23 6.65
N GLY A 68 -8.58 6.51 6.67
CA GLY A 68 -9.98 6.94 6.64
C GLY A 68 -10.72 6.43 5.41
N PHE A 69 -10.12 6.61 4.23
CA PHE A 69 -10.64 6.12 2.96
C PHE A 69 -10.88 4.60 2.98
N LEU A 70 -9.88 3.81 3.36
CA LEU A 70 -9.97 2.36 3.40
C LEU A 70 -11.01 1.84 4.39
N ARG A 71 -11.24 2.57 5.47
CA ARG A 71 -12.29 2.25 6.46
C ARG A 71 -13.69 2.56 5.93
N GLU A 72 -13.86 3.67 5.23
CA GLU A 72 -15.16 4.14 4.73
C GLU A 72 -15.56 3.44 3.43
N TYR A 73 -14.57 3.17 2.57
CA TYR A 73 -14.77 2.56 1.25
C TYR A 73 -13.99 1.25 1.07
N PRO A 74 -14.21 0.23 1.91
CA PRO A 74 -13.42 -1.00 1.89
C PRO A 74 -13.59 -1.83 0.61
N HIS A 75 -14.64 -1.57 -0.17
CA HIS A 75 -14.95 -2.23 -1.45
C HIS A 75 -14.59 -1.38 -2.67
N SER A 76 -13.96 -0.25 -2.47
CA SER A 76 -13.56 0.65 -3.54
C SER A 76 -12.64 -0.04 -4.55
N VAL A 77 -12.83 0.30 -5.82
CA VAL A 77 -11.87 -0.06 -6.86
C VAL A 77 -10.51 0.59 -6.63
N LEU A 78 -10.47 1.70 -5.87
CA LEU A 78 -9.27 2.41 -5.48
C LEU A 78 -8.58 1.82 -4.23
N ALA A 79 -9.17 0.80 -3.59
CA ALA A 79 -8.63 0.25 -2.33
C ALA A 79 -7.18 -0.25 -2.49
N GLY A 80 -6.85 -0.90 -3.60
CA GLY A 80 -5.48 -1.32 -3.89
C GLY A 80 -4.51 -0.14 -3.98
N GLU A 81 -4.91 0.93 -4.68
CA GLU A 81 -4.12 2.16 -4.77
C GLU A 81 -4.01 2.86 -3.41
N ALA A 82 -5.09 2.90 -2.64
CA ALA A 82 -5.08 3.48 -1.30
C ALA A 82 -4.11 2.77 -0.36
N TRP A 83 -4.00 1.43 -0.43
CA TRP A 83 -2.98 0.68 0.31
C TRP A 83 -1.56 1.04 -0.13
N TYR A 84 -1.33 1.23 -1.43
CA TYR A 84 -0.02 1.67 -1.93
C TYR A 84 0.35 3.05 -1.39
N TRP A 85 -0.55 4.03 -1.55
CA TRP A 85 -0.28 5.40 -1.11
C TRP A 85 -0.22 5.55 0.41
N LEU A 86 -0.94 4.72 1.16
CA LEU A 86 -0.77 4.59 2.61
C LEU A 86 0.65 4.12 2.94
N GLY A 87 1.13 3.06 2.30
CA GLY A 87 2.48 2.56 2.51
C GLY A 87 3.56 3.56 2.11
N GLU A 88 3.36 4.27 0.99
CA GLU A 88 4.26 5.36 0.56
C GLU A 88 4.30 6.50 1.58
N SER A 89 3.14 6.95 2.06
CA SER A 89 3.03 7.99 3.09
C SER A 89 3.74 7.57 4.38
N ARG A 90 3.57 6.32 4.81
CA ARG A 90 4.23 5.76 6.00
C ARG A 90 5.74 5.63 5.81
N TYR A 91 6.20 5.24 4.62
CA TYR A 91 7.62 5.20 4.30
C TYR A 91 8.26 6.59 4.39
N LEU A 92 7.63 7.60 3.79
CA LEU A 92 8.10 8.99 3.80
C LEU A 92 8.05 9.63 5.19
N ASP A 93 7.08 9.24 6.02
CA ASP A 93 7.00 9.58 7.45
C ASP A 93 7.99 8.80 8.34
N ARG A 94 8.79 7.90 7.74
CA ARG A 94 9.75 7.00 8.39
C ARG A 94 9.11 5.96 9.33
N SER A 95 7.82 5.74 9.23
CA SER A 95 7.08 4.69 9.93
C SER A 95 7.18 3.37 9.15
N PHE A 96 8.41 2.81 9.07
CA PHE A 96 8.74 1.73 8.14
C PHE A 96 8.01 0.41 8.44
N ASP A 97 7.70 0.09 9.71
CA ASP A 97 6.89 -1.10 10.04
C ASP A 97 5.45 -0.97 9.52
N ASP A 98 4.87 0.23 9.58
CA ASP A 98 3.55 0.50 9.02
C ASP A 98 3.57 0.46 7.49
N ALA A 99 4.65 0.94 6.87
CA ALA A 99 4.84 0.81 5.42
C ALA A 99 4.93 -0.67 5.00
N VAL A 100 5.66 -1.50 5.73
CA VAL A 100 5.70 -2.96 5.53
C VAL A 100 4.30 -3.56 5.60
N THR A 101 3.51 -3.18 6.60
CA THR A 101 2.13 -3.68 6.78
C THR A 101 1.25 -3.31 5.58
N ALA A 102 1.28 -2.05 5.15
CA ALA A 102 0.47 -1.57 4.03
C ALA A 102 0.85 -2.25 2.71
N MET A 103 2.15 -2.31 2.39
CA MET A 103 2.64 -2.95 1.16
C MET A 103 2.36 -4.46 1.13
N THR A 104 2.54 -5.14 2.26
CA THR A 104 2.22 -6.57 2.38
C THR A 104 0.72 -6.82 2.19
N THR A 105 -0.12 -5.93 2.71
CA THR A 105 -1.58 -6.00 2.55
C THR A 105 -1.97 -5.85 1.09
N LEU A 106 -1.42 -4.87 0.37
CA LEU A 106 -1.63 -4.71 -1.06
C LEU A 106 -1.26 -5.99 -1.82
N LEU A 107 -0.04 -6.48 -1.62
CA LEU A 107 0.46 -7.67 -2.35
C LEU A 107 -0.36 -8.93 -2.07
N LYS A 108 -0.91 -9.05 -0.86
CA LYS A 108 -1.73 -10.20 -0.46
C LYS A 108 -3.14 -10.17 -1.04
N TYR A 109 -3.80 -9.01 -0.99
CA TYR A 109 -5.22 -8.89 -1.33
C TYR A 109 -5.50 -8.30 -2.71
N PHE A 110 -4.51 -7.65 -3.31
CA PHE A 110 -4.59 -7.02 -4.64
C PHE A 110 -3.41 -7.44 -5.53
N PRO A 111 -3.14 -8.76 -5.67
CA PRO A 111 -1.94 -9.23 -6.40
C PRO A 111 -1.95 -8.85 -7.88
N GLY A 112 -3.13 -8.59 -8.46
CA GLY A 112 -3.30 -8.10 -9.84
C GLY A 112 -3.21 -6.58 -10.01
N SER A 113 -2.90 -5.84 -8.95
CA SER A 113 -2.74 -4.38 -9.04
C SER A 113 -1.56 -4.02 -9.93
N ALA A 114 -1.71 -2.99 -10.75
CA ALA A 114 -0.60 -2.40 -11.51
C ALA A 114 0.51 -1.85 -10.59
N LEU A 115 0.19 -1.63 -9.31
CA LEU A 115 1.14 -1.18 -8.29
C LEU A 115 1.82 -2.32 -7.53
N ALA A 116 1.61 -3.59 -7.91
CA ALA A 116 2.23 -4.73 -7.22
C ALA A 116 3.77 -4.68 -7.30
N GLY A 117 4.35 -4.41 -8.47
CA GLY A 117 5.80 -4.24 -8.63
C GLY A 117 6.36 -3.08 -7.80
N PRO A 118 5.84 -1.85 -7.93
CA PRO A 118 6.20 -0.72 -7.07
C PRO A 118 6.05 -1.02 -5.57
N ALA A 119 4.97 -1.70 -5.16
CA ALA A 119 4.74 -2.05 -3.76
C ALA A 119 5.79 -3.06 -3.25
N GLN A 120 6.14 -4.05 -4.05
CA GLN A 120 7.16 -5.04 -3.69
C GLN A 120 8.55 -4.39 -3.58
N LEU A 121 8.88 -3.48 -4.48
CA LEU A 121 10.11 -2.67 -4.39
C LEU A 121 10.11 -1.83 -3.09
N LYS A 122 9.03 -1.11 -2.81
CA LYS A 122 8.91 -0.27 -1.59
C LYS A 122 8.98 -1.11 -0.31
N LEU A 123 8.43 -2.32 -0.32
CA LEU A 123 8.57 -3.29 0.77
C LEU A 123 10.04 -3.65 1.00
N GLY A 124 10.80 -3.89 -0.07
CA GLY A 124 12.24 -4.12 0.01
C GLY A 124 13.02 -2.94 0.62
N TYR A 125 12.71 -1.71 0.19
CA TYR A 125 13.26 -0.49 0.78
C TYR A 125 12.91 -0.38 2.27
N SER A 126 11.66 -0.64 2.65
CA SER A 126 11.20 -0.56 4.05
C SER A 126 11.95 -1.55 4.94
N TYR A 127 12.15 -2.79 4.49
CA TYR A 127 12.96 -3.77 5.21
C TYR A 127 14.43 -3.35 5.33
N ASN A 128 15.00 -2.73 4.30
CA ASN A 128 16.37 -2.23 4.35
C ASN A 128 16.53 -1.10 5.40
N GLU A 129 15.56 -0.16 5.46
CA GLU A 129 15.55 0.90 6.47
C GLU A 129 15.42 0.34 7.90
N LEU A 130 14.64 -0.74 8.07
CA LEU A 130 14.50 -1.47 9.33
C LEU A 130 15.71 -2.35 9.66
N ARG A 131 16.76 -2.37 8.81
CA ARG A 131 17.94 -3.25 8.91
C ARG A 131 17.58 -4.75 8.90
N ARG A 132 16.42 -5.09 8.37
CA ARG A 132 15.98 -6.47 8.12
C ARG A 132 16.55 -6.94 6.77
N TYR A 133 17.85 -6.98 6.65
CA TYR A 133 18.56 -7.15 5.37
C TYR A 133 18.23 -8.46 4.64
N HIS A 134 18.05 -9.55 5.37
CA HIS A 134 17.63 -10.82 4.77
C HIS A 134 16.26 -10.69 4.05
N GLN A 135 15.27 -10.09 4.74
CA GLN A 135 13.94 -9.87 4.17
C GLN A 135 13.97 -8.86 3.00
N ALA A 136 14.81 -7.82 3.11
CA ALA A 136 15.01 -6.87 2.03
C ALA A 136 15.53 -7.58 0.77
N ARG A 137 16.59 -8.40 0.89
CA ARG A 137 17.17 -9.16 -0.23
C ARG A 137 16.16 -10.12 -0.85
N GLU A 138 15.48 -10.90 -0.04
CA GLU A 138 14.46 -11.83 -0.51
C GLU A 138 13.38 -11.09 -1.31
N THR A 139 12.87 -9.98 -0.77
CA THR A 139 11.83 -9.18 -1.41
C THR A 139 12.30 -8.54 -2.72
N LEU A 140 13.53 -7.99 -2.74
CA LEU A 140 14.10 -7.37 -3.94
C LEU A 140 14.41 -8.41 -5.04
N ASN A 141 14.85 -9.61 -4.67
CA ASN A 141 15.04 -10.69 -5.65
C ASN A 141 13.71 -11.13 -6.27
N ARG A 142 12.63 -11.18 -5.49
CA ARG A 142 11.29 -11.44 -6.05
C ARG A 142 10.85 -10.36 -7.05
N VAL A 143 11.23 -9.08 -6.85
CA VAL A 143 10.96 -8.05 -7.87
C VAL A 143 11.64 -8.42 -9.19
N LEU A 144 12.88 -8.96 -9.15
CA LEU A 144 13.60 -9.36 -10.36
C LEU A 144 12.98 -10.58 -11.05
N GLU A 145 12.34 -11.46 -10.28
CA GLU A 145 11.67 -12.66 -10.79
C GLU A 145 10.29 -12.35 -11.37
N ASP A 146 9.49 -11.56 -10.62
CA ASP A 146 8.08 -11.31 -10.93
C ASP A 146 7.90 -10.17 -11.95
N PHE A 147 8.82 -9.19 -11.98
CA PHE A 147 8.74 -7.96 -12.80
C PHE A 147 10.05 -7.67 -13.54
N PRO A 148 10.63 -8.64 -14.30
CA PRO A 148 12.00 -8.53 -14.85
C PRO A 148 12.18 -7.38 -15.84
N GLU A 149 11.11 -6.98 -16.56
CA GLU A 149 11.13 -5.92 -17.57
C GLU A 149 10.68 -4.56 -17.03
N ASP A 150 10.33 -4.47 -15.76
CA ASP A 150 9.83 -3.25 -15.14
C ASP A 150 11.02 -2.39 -14.62
N GLU A 151 10.82 -1.07 -14.53
CA GLU A 151 11.76 -0.15 -13.89
C GLU A 151 12.09 -0.56 -12.45
N THR A 152 11.14 -1.17 -11.75
CA THR A 152 11.32 -1.70 -10.39
C THR A 152 12.43 -2.74 -10.30
N ALA A 153 12.65 -3.54 -11.35
CA ALA A 153 13.77 -4.48 -11.41
C ALA A 153 15.13 -3.76 -11.45
N VAL A 154 15.23 -2.67 -12.21
CA VAL A 154 16.44 -1.85 -12.27
C VAL A 154 16.77 -1.26 -10.88
N LEU A 155 15.76 -0.68 -10.22
CA LEU A 155 15.90 -0.10 -8.88
C LEU A 155 16.26 -1.16 -7.83
N SER A 156 15.68 -2.36 -7.95
CA SER A 156 16.01 -3.49 -7.06
C SER A 156 17.46 -3.91 -7.20
N LYS A 157 17.99 -4.02 -8.43
CA LYS A 157 19.42 -4.31 -8.67
C LYS A 157 20.34 -3.26 -8.04
N VAL A 158 19.96 -1.98 -8.17
CA VAL A 158 20.75 -0.87 -7.58
C VAL A 158 20.81 -1.01 -6.07
N LEU A 159 19.66 -1.25 -5.40
CA LEU A 159 19.65 -1.40 -3.94
C LEU A 159 20.40 -2.64 -3.49
N LEU A 160 20.24 -3.78 -4.15
CA LEU A 160 20.99 -5.01 -3.86
C LEU A 160 22.51 -4.77 -3.96
N GLY A 161 22.97 -4.09 -5.02
CA GLY A 161 24.39 -3.72 -5.16
C GLY A 161 24.88 -2.80 -4.05
N GLN A 162 24.07 -1.86 -3.58
CA GLN A 162 24.41 -1.00 -2.45
C GLN A 162 24.50 -1.79 -1.13
N MET A 163 23.62 -2.78 -0.94
CA MET A 163 23.65 -3.67 0.22
C MET A 163 24.92 -4.53 0.21
N ASP A 164 25.31 -5.08 -0.96
CA ASP A 164 26.54 -5.85 -1.13
C ASP A 164 27.77 -5.02 -0.78
N ALA A 165 27.85 -3.78 -1.27
CA ALA A 165 28.95 -2.87 -1.01
C ALA A 165 29.10 -2.51 0.48
N LYS A 166 28.01 -2.62 1.26
CA LYS A 166 27.99 -2.36 2.72
C LYS A 166 28.16 -3.64 3.55
N GLY A 167 28.21 -4.82 2.92
CA GLY A 167 28.32 -6.11 3.61
C GLY A 167 27.00 -6.57 4.27
N HIS A 168 25.88 -6.20 3.71
CA HIS A 168 24.53 -6.51 4.23
C HIS A 168 23.85 -7.62 3.45
#